data_354247652d13c9de95fff385b1a3726b
#
_entry.id   354247652d13c9de95fff385b1a3726b
#
_cell.length_a   1.000
_cell.length_b   1.000
_cell.length_c   1.000
_cell.angle_alpha   90.00
_cell.angle_beta   90.00
_cell.angle_gamma   90.00
#
_symmetry.space_group_name_H-M   'P 1'
#
loop_
_entity.id
_entity.type
_entity.pdbx_description
1 polymer ?
#
loop_
_entity_poly.entity_id
_entity_poly.type
_entity_poly.pdbx_seq_one_letter_code
_entity_poly.pdbx_strand_id
1 'polypeptide(L)'
;MSKSKAYHAELIESLRDSHEAEEYLNAALEEDNPDLFLVALRNVAEAQGGVAQLADKTKLNRESLYKMLSERGNPELKSLDALLHALGFRLAVAANR
;
A
#
# COMPACT_ATOMS: atom_id res chain seq x y z
N MET A 1 5.04 -2.86 26.64
CA MET A 1 4.76 -2.60 25.22
C MET A 1 6.04 -2.60 24.41
N SER A 2 6.03 -3.25 23.28
CA SER A 2 7.22 -3.35 22.47
C SER A 2 7.46 -2.08 21.65
N LYS A 3 8.73 -1.81 21.36
CA LYS A 3 9.11 -0.69 20.51
C LYS A 3 8.54 -0.83 19.09
N SER A 4 8.39 -2.06 18.60
CA SER A 4 7.86 -2.30 17.27
C SER A 4 6.38 -1.91 17.15
N LYS A 5 5.60 -2.07 18.20
CA LYS A 5 4.20 -1.64 18.21
C LYS A 5 4.08 -0.13 18.15
N ALA A 6 4.88 0.57 18.96
CA ALA A 6 4.90 2.03 18.95
C ALA A 6 5.39 2.57 17.62
N TYR A 7 6.43 1.94 17.06
CA TYR A 7 6.97 2.31 15.75
C TYR A 7 5.93 2.15 14.65
N HIS A 8 5.21 1.02 14.65
CA HIS A 8 4.18 0.78 13.66
C HIS A 8 3.06 1.82 13.74
N ALA A 9 2.62 2.13 14.96
CA ALA A 9 1.57 3.14 15.14
C ALA A 9 2.01 4.51 14.63
N GLU A 10 3.26 4.89 14.89
CA GLU A 10 3.79 6.16 14.38
C GLU A 10 3.87 6.17 12.87
N LEU A 11 4.29 5.05 12.28
CA LEU A 11 4.36 4.92 10.82
C LEU A 11 2.98 5.08 10.20
N ILE A 12 1.98 4.36 10.71
CA ILE A 12 0.63 4.45 10.17
C ILE A 12 0.09 5.87 10.28
N GLU A 13 0.34 6.54 11.40
CA GLU A 13 -0.09 7.92 11.57
C GLU A 13 0.56 8.84 10.53
N SER A 14 1.86 8.67 10.28
CA SER A 14 2.56 9.49 9.28
C SER A 14 2.04 9.25 7.87
N LEU A 15 1.62 8.03 7.56
CA LEU A 15 1.15 7.66 6.22
C LEU A 15 -0.26 8.17 5.92
N ARG A 16 -0.90 8.83 6.86
CA ARG A 16 -2.16 9.51 6.60
C ARG A 16 -1.94 10.75 5.73
N ASP A 17 -0.73 11.28 5.74
CA ASP A 17 -0.33 12.37 4.86
C ASP A 17 0.02 11.77 3.49
N SER A 18 -0.61 12.27 2.42
CA SER A 18 -0.44 11.70 1.10
C SER A 18 0.97 11.86 0.55
N HIS A 19 1.65 12.94 0.90
CA HIS A 19 3.05 13.14 0.45
C HIS A 19 3.98 12.15 1.13
N GLU A 20 3.79 11.93 2.43
CA GLU A 20 4.57 10.93 3.16
C GLU A 20 4.32 9.52 2.61
N ALA A 21 3.06 9.21 2.29
CA ALA A 21 2.71 7.92 1.72
C ALA A 21 3.36 7.73 0.34
N GLU A 22 3.35 8.76 -0.49
CA GLU A 22 3.98 8.71 -1.80
C GLU A 22 5.47 8.42 -1.69
N GLU A 23 6.17 9.14 -0.82
CA GLU A 23 7.61 8.91 -0.61
C GLU A 23 7.91 7.52 -0.09
N TYR A 24 7.07 7.04 0.83
CA TYR A 24 7.22 5.71 1.41
C TYR A 24 7.06 4.62 0.37
N LEU A 25 6.03 4.73 -0.47
CA LEU A 25 5.79 3.76 -1.54
C LEU A 25 6.91 3.76 -2.57
N ASN A 26 7.37 4.94 -2.94
CA ASN A 26 8.46 5.05 -3.92
C ASN A 26 9.77 4.50 -3.37
N ALA A 27 10.04 4.71 -2.08
CA ALA A 27 11.23 4.14 -1.45
C ALA A 27 11.19 2.61 -1.49
N ALA A 28 10.00 2.03 -1.25
CA ALA A 28 9.85 0.58 -1.31
C ALA A 28 10.08 0.04 -2.73
N LEU A 29 9.68 0.80 -3.75
CA LEU A 29 9.89 0.39 -5.15
C LEU A 29 11.36 0.43 -5.57
N GLU A 30 12.18 1.20 -4.87
CA GLU A 30 13.62 1.26 -5.18
C GLU A 30 14.38 0.04 -4.70
N GLU A 31 13.80 -0.75 -3.81
CA GLU A 31 14.42 -1.98 -3.35
C GLU A 31 14.29 -3.07 -4.41
N ASP A 32 15.21 -4.02 -4.41
CA ASP A 32 15.20 -5.14 -5.36
C ASP A 32 14.24 -6.25 -4.99
N ASN A 33 13.27 -5.96 -4.15
CA ASN A 33 12.32 -6.96 -3.67
C ASN A 33 10.90 -6.42 -3.80
N PRO A 34 10.17 -6.86 -4.83
CA PRO A 34 8.79 -6.40 -5.04
C PRO A 34 7.85 -6.65 -3.86
N ASP A 35 8.15 -7.66 -3.04
CA ASP A 35 7.32 -7.94 -1.87
C ASP A 35 7.32 -6.79 -0.87
N LEU A 36 8.40 -6.02 -0.83
CA LEU A 36 8.47 -4.85 0.05
C LEU A 36 7.45 -3.78 -0.34
N PHE A 37 7.19 -3.65 -1.63
CA PHE A 37 6.17 -2.72 -2.10
C PHE A 37 4.78 -3.14 -1.60
N LEU A 38 4.51 -4.45 -1.59
CA LEU A 38 3.21 -4.94 -1.11
C LEU A 38 3.04 -4.68 0.39
N VAL A 39 4.11 -4.83 1.17
CA VAL A 39 4.09 -4.49 2.59
C VAL A 39 3.81 -3.00 2.78
N ALA A 40 4.51 -2.16 2.02
CA ALA A 40 4.33 -0.72 2.09
C ALA A 40 2.90 -0.32 1.70
N LEU A 41 2.37 -0.94 0.65
CA LEU A 41 1.03 -0.68 0.19
C LEU A 41 -0.02 -1.06 1.23
N ARG A 42 0.21 -2.18 1.94
CA ARG A 42 -0.67 -2.59 3.04
C ARG A 42 -0.69 -1.54 4.15
N ASN A 43 0.49 -1.02 4.50
CA ASN A 43 0.57 0.00 5.54
C ASN A 43 -0.14 1.29 5.14
N VAL A 44 0.00 1.69 3.88
CA VAL A 44 -0.72 2.87 3.38
C VAL A 44 -2.23 2.61 3.38
N ALA A 45 -2.65 1.40 2.99
CA ALA A 45 -4.07 1.04 3.01
C ALA A 45 -4.64 1.12 4.43
N GLU A 46 -3.88 0.62 5.41
CA GLU A 46 -4.29 0.71 6.81
C GLU A 46 -4.46 2.17 7.25
N ALA A 47 -3.52 3.02 6.86
CA ALA A 47 -3.55 4.44 7.22
C ALA A 47 -4.73 5.19 6.57
N GLN A 48 -5.18 4.71 5.41
CA GLN A 48 -6.22 5.38 4.64
C GLN A 48 -7.62 4.78 4.84
N GLY A 49 -7.84 4.12 5.97
CA GLY A 49 -9.17 3.64 6.35
C GLY A 49 -9.36 2.14 6.35
N GLY A 50 -8.36 1.40 5.91
CA GLY A 50 -8.38 -0.06 5.97
C GLY A 50 -9.04 -0.74 4.78
N VAL A 51 -8.94 -2.06 4.77
CA VAL A 51 -9.37 -2.88 3.64
C VAL A 51 -10.87 -2.77 3.36
N ALA A 52 -11.69 -2.69 4.42
CA ALA A 52 -13.14 -2.62 4.24
C ALA A 52 -13.55 -1.39 3.43
N GLN A 53 -12.97 -0.25 3.76
CA GLN A 53 -13.27 0.99 3.06
C GLN A 53 -12.76 0.94 1.62
N LEU A 54 -11.60 0.34 1.41
CA LEU A 54 -11.04 0.20 0.07
C LEU A 54 -11.86 -0.76 -0.78
N ALA A 55 -12.43 -1.79 -0.18
CA ALA A 55 -13.31 -2.71 -0.91
C ALA A 55 -14.51 -1.95 -1.48
N ASP A 56 -15.08 -1.04 -0.68
CA ASP A 56 -16.20 -0.23 -1.15
C ASP A 56 -15.81 0.68 -2.31
N LYS A 57 -14.63 1.31 -2.22
CA LYS A 57 -14.17 2.26 -3.22
C LYS A 57 -13.74 1.61 -4.53
N THR A 58 -13.14 0.42 -4.44
CA THR A 58 -12.54 -0.23 -5.61
C THR A 58 -13.47 -1.19 -6.32
N LYS A 59 -14.58 -1.58 -5.67
CA LYS A 59 -15.47 -2.65 -6.12
C LYS A 59 -14.80 -4.03 -6.08
N LEU A 60 -13.63 -4.13 -5.48
CA LEU A 60 -12.97 -5.41 -5.25
C LEU A 60 -13.50 -5.99 -3.93
N ASN A 61 -13.59 -7.32 -3.82
CA ASN A 61 -14.05 -7.90 -2.57
C ASN A 61 -12.91 -7.94 -1.54
N ARG A 62 -13.27 -8.05 -0.27
CA ARG A 62 -12.32 -8.04 0.84
C ARG A 62 -11.29 -9.15 0.74
N GLU A 63 -11.72 -10.34 0.37
CA GLU A 63 -10.81 -11.48 0.26
C GLU A 63 -9.74 -11.23 -0.79
N SER A 64 -10.15 -10.67 -1.94
CA SER A 64 -9.19 -10.33 -3.00
C SER A 64 -8.20 -9.29 -2.53
N LEU A 65 -8.66 -8.28 -1.78
CA LEU A 65 -7.77 -7.25 -1.26
C LEU A 65 -6.80 -7.81 -0.23
N TYR A 66 -7.25 -8.66 0.69
CA TYR A 66 -6.36 -9.27 1.67
C TYR A 66 -5.31 -10.14 0.98
N LYS A 67 -5.72 -10.90 -0.02
CA LYS A 67 -4.78 -11.73 -0.79
C LYS A 67 -3.76 -10.89 -1.51
N MET A 68 -4.20 -9.84 -2.17
CA MET A 68 -3.34 -8.93 -2.93
C MET A 68 -2.30 -8.27 -2.02
N LEU A 69 -2.68 -7.93 -0.80
CA LEU A 69 -1.83 -7.22 0.14
C LEU A 69 -1.08 -8.16 1.10
N SER A 70 -1.15 -9.48 0.89
CA SER A 70 -0.41 -10.43 1.70
C SER A 70 1.08 -10.43 1.31
N GLU A 71 1.91 -11.00 2.18
CA GLU A 71 3.37 -11.07 1.95
C GLU A 71 3.75 -11.71 0.62
N ARG A 72 2.94 -12.64 0.16
CA ARG A 72 3.19 -13.36 -1.09
C ARG A 72 2.14 -13.06 -2.13
N GLY A 73 1.53 -11.91 -2.01
CA GLY A 73 0.53 -11.49 -2.96
C GLY A 73 1.14 -11.30 -4.35
N ASN A 74 0.32 -11.53 -5.35
CA ASN A 74 0.72 -11.30 -6.73
C ASN A 74 -0.47 -10.63 -7.43
N PRO A 75 -0.66 -9.33 -7.18
CA PRO A 75 -1.84 -8.66 -7.69
C PRO A 75 -1.83 -8.52 -9.20
N GLU A 76 -3.00 -8.66 -9.80
CA GLU A 76 -3.15 -8.33 -11.20
C GLU A 76 -3.01 -6.83 -11.39
N LEU A 77 -2.50 -6.43 -12.53
CA LEU A 77 -2.27 -5.01 -12.81
C LEU A 77 -3.54 -4.18 -12.65
N LYS A 78 -4.68 -4.68 -13.13
CA LYS A 78 -5.94 -3.96 -13.02
C LYS A 78 -6.35 -3.71 -11.57
N SER A 79 -6.15 -4.73 -10.72
CA SER A 79 -6.47 -4.60 -9.30
C SER A 79 -5.55 -3.63 -8.59
N LEU A 80 -4.26 -3.71 -8.91
CA LEU A 80 -3.27 -2.79 -8.35
C LEU A 80 -3.58 -1.35 -8.75
N ASP A 81 -3.90 -1.14 -10.01
CA ASP A 81 -4.26 0.18 -10.53
C ASP A 81 -5.49 0.74 -9.81
N ALA A 82 -6.52 -0.08 -9.64
CA ALA A 82 -7.73 0.34 -8.95
C ALA A 82 -7.44 0.71 -7.49
N LEU A 83 -6.61 -0.09 -6.82
CA LEU A 83 -6.24 0.19 -5.43
C LEU A 83 -5.47 1.49 -5.31
N LEU A 84 -4.49 1.70 -6.18
CA LEU A 84 -3.70 2.94 -6.14
C LEU A 84 -4.58 4.16 -6.38
N HIS A 85 -5.50 4.09 -7.35
CA HIS A 85 -6.42 5.20 -7.59
C HIS A 85 -7.31 5.46 -6.38
N ALA A 86 -7.79 4.43 -5.71
CA ALA A 86 -8.60 4.60 -4.50
C ALA A 86 -7.82 5.27 -3.37
N LEU A 87 -6.51 5.08 -3.35
CA LEU A 87 -5.62 5.71 -2.37
C LEU A 87 -5.13 7.09 -2.80
N GLY A 88 -5.51 7.54 -3.99
CA GLY A 88 -5.14 8.86 -4.49
C GLY A 88 -3.86 8.88 -5.33
N PHE A 89 -3.43 7.72 -5.81
CA PHE A 89 -2.19 7.60 -6.57
C PHE A 89 -2.46 7.07 -7.97
N ARG A 90 -1.40 6.97 -8.78
CA ARG A 90 -1.46 6.34 -10.09
C ARG A 90 -0.16 5.61 -10.37
N LEU A 91 -0.23 4.65 -11.27
CA LEU A 91 0.97 3.99 -11.76
C LEU A 91 1.73 4.95 -12.69
N ALA A 92 3.05 4.86 -12.65
CA ALA A 92 3.91 5.64 -13.53
C ALA A 92 5.16 4.83 -13.82
N VAL A 93 5.85 5.21 -14.87
CA VAL A 93 7.10 4.55 -15.27
C VAL A 93 8.20 5.61 -15.31
N ALA A 94 9.35 5.25 -14.77
CA ALA A 94 10.54 6.12 -14.81
C ALA A 94 11.68 5.32 -15.39
N ALA A 95 12.56 6.00 -16.11
CA ALA A 95 13.73 5.33 -16.69
C ALA A 95 14.66 4.86 -15.57
N ASN A 96 15.16 3.65 -15.72
CA ASN A 96 16.10 3.09 -14.75
C ASN A 96 17.51 3.56 -15.12
N ARG A 97 18.16 4.21 -14.19
CA ARG A 97 19.46 4.81 -14.44
C ARG A 97 20.59 4.19 -13.63
#